data_1291468ae72a4efac49af7440f90e18b
#
_entry.id   1291468ae72a4efac49af7440f90e18b
#
_cell.length_a   1.000
_cell.length_b   1.000
_cell.length_c   1.000
_cell.angle_alpha   90.00
_cell.angle_beta   90.00
_cell.angle_gamma   90.00
#
_symmetry.space_group_name_H-M   'P 1'
#
loop_
_entity.id
_entity.type
_entity.pdbx_description
1 polymer ?
#
loop_
_entity_poly.entity_id
_entity_poly.type
_entity_poly.pdbx_seq_one_letter_code
_entity_poly.pdbx_strand_id
1 'polypeptide(L)'
;MKKAVGVLMVLSFLLLSGCVGSGKPATATQGSGESPSKQVTTQQNSDYCTTESTSLDSETENYFYGTWKVEKLLGFANSYNDASEYPTGQKFIGDELIIKKDLFSSKGIKNYSQYQTELRNPLYEITATCNNKDSFYRSFKIDIPDLNENDVVKAIDVSNPSTKMSIPVSLGFFVVNNERLILISEATIFELKKLSNTMN
;
A
#
# COMPACT_ATOMS: atom_id res chain seq x y z
N MET A 1 17.00 -40.44 25.03
CA MET A 1 17.87 -40.83 23.91
C MET A 1 17.82 -39.70 22.90
N LYS A 2 18.94 -38.99 22.75
CA LYS A 2 19.10 -37.82 21.88
C LYS A 2 19.46 -38.30 20.47
N LYS A 3 18.75 -37.84 19.44
CA LYS A 3 19.23 -37.93 18.03
C LYS A 3 19.26 -36.54 17.45
N ALA A 4 20.45 -36.01 17.29
CA ALA A 4 20.75 -34.81 16.50
C ALA A 4 20.84 -35.21 15.02
N VAL A 5 20.16 -34.50 14.16
CA VAL A 5 20.33 -34.59 12.71
C VAL A 5 20.85 -33.23 12.24
N GLY A 6 22.12 -33.20 11.89
CA GLY A 6 22.75 -32.06 11.25
C GLY A 6 22.43 -32.04 9.75
N VAL A 7 21.96 -30.91 9.24
CA VAL A 7 21.81 -30.64 7.82
C VAL A 7 22.92 -29.69 7.39
N LEU A 8 23.80 -30.19 6.54
CA LEU A 8 24.91 -29.49 5.92
C LEU A 8 24.38 -28.72 4.70
N MET A 9 24.40 -27.40 4.75
CA MET A 9 24.03 -26.55 3.62
C MET A 9 25.29 -26.18 2.84
N VAL A 10 25.39 -26.71 1.62
CA VAL A 10 26.46 -26.41 0.67
C VAL A 10 26.13 -25.10 -0.05
N LEU A 11 27.00 -24.12 0.14
CA LEU A 11 26.93 -22.81 -0.52
C LEU A 11 27.63 -22.90 -1.87
N SER A 12 26.90 -22.84 -2.98
CA SER A 12 27.46 -22.74 -4.33
C SER A 12 27.46 -21.29 -4.81
N PHE A 13 28.65 -20.68 -4.83
CA PHE A 13 28.92 -19.40 -5.48
C PHE A 13 29.08 -19.60 -7.00
N LEU A 14 28.23 -18.98 -7.78
CA LEU A 14 28.43 -18.81 -9.24
C LEU A 14 28.81 -17.35 -9.51
N LEU A 15 30.09 -17.19 -9.83
CA LEU A 15 30.67 -15.96 -10.39
C LEU A 15 30.39 -15.93 -11.89
N LEU A 16 29.71 -14.94 -12.39
CA LEU A 16 29.63 -14.63 -13.82
C LEU A 16 30.30 -13.28 -14.08
N SER A 17 31.42 -13.37 -14.73
CA SER A 17 32.30 -12.28 -15.20
C SER A 17 31.79 -11.70 -16.52
N GLY A 18 31.81 -10.36 -16.63
CA GLY A 18 32.40 -9.58 -17.69
C GLY A 18 31.75 -9.53 -19.07
N CYS A 19 31.43 -8.29 -19.48
CA CYS A 19 31.76 -7.82 -20.81
C CYS A 19 31.94 -6.29 -20.81
N VAL A 20 33.18 -5.88 -21.02
CA VAL A 20 33.61 -4.51 -21.31
C VAL A 20 33.44 -4.30 -22.82
N GLY A 21 32.62 -3.31 -23.21
CA GLY A 21 32.50 -2.84 -24.59
C GLY A 21 33.05 -1.41 -24.72
N SER A 22 34.25 -1.29 -25.29
CA SER A 22 34.90 -0.01 -25.65
C SER A 22 34.31 0.55 -26.93
N GLY A 23 33.81 1.81 -26.91
CA GLY A 23 33.45 2.58 -28.08
C GLY A 23 34.01 4.00 -27.97
N LYS A 24 34.87 4.38 -28.91
CA LYS A 24 35.65 5.61 -29.06
C LYS A 24 34.79 6.84 -29.35
N PRO A 25 35.29 8.08 -29.07
CA PRO A 25 34.54 9.34 -29.20
C PRO A 25 34.60 9.91 -30.62
N ALA A 26 33.56 10.58 -31.04
CA ALA A 26 33.52 11.45 -32.21
C ALA A 26 33.15 12.88 -31.83
N THR A 27 33.87 13.78 -32.36
CA THR A 27 34.16 15.19 -32.30
C THR A 27 32.93 16.12 -32.35
N ALA A 28 33.09 17.23 -31.68
CA ALA A 28 32.19 18.40 -31.58
C ALA A 28 31.91 19.08 -32.90
N THR A 29 30.71 19.64 -33.03
CA THR A 29 30.45 20.86 -33.84
C THR A 29 29.43 21.73 -33.08
N GLN A 30 29.84 22.98 -32.78
CA GLN A 30 29.02 24.04 -32.22
C GLN A 30 27.96 24.47 -33.23
N GLY A 31 26.75 24.70 -32.71
CA GLY A 31 25.67 25.40 -33.38
C GLY A 31 24.80 26.09 -32.35
N SER A 32 24.98 27.41 -32.21
CA SER A 32 24.11 28.31 -31.44
C SER A 32 22.71 28.34 -32.02
N GLY A 33 21.71 28.25 -31.15
CA GLY A 33 20.30 28.41 -31.44
C GLY A 33 19.47 28.37 -30.18
N GLU A 34 19.30 29.50 -29.52
CA GLU A 34 18.32 29.69 -28.47
C GLU A 34 16.91 29.52 -29.03
N SER A 35 16.16 28.57 -28.47
CA SER A 35 14.71 28.53 -28.63
C SER A 35 14.10 28.11 -27.27
N PRO A 36 13.05 28.79 -26.78
CA PRO A 36 12.53 28.52 -25.44
C PRO A 36 11.90 27.16 -25.39
N SER A 37 12.55 26.27 -24.64
CA SER A 37 12.05 24.94 -24.31
C SER A 37 10.76 25.06 -23.52
N LYS A 38 9.63 24.82 -24.17
CA LYS A 38 8.40 24.42 -23.50
C LYS A 38 8.73 23.12 -22.76
N GLN A 39 8.78 23.19 -21.42
CA GLN A 39 8.73 21.99 -20.60
C GLN A 39 7.43 21.25 -20.90
N VAL A 40 7.49 20.29 -21.79
CA VAL A 40 6.48 19.26 -21.90
C VAL A 40 6.68 18.37 -20.68
N THR A 41 5.85 18.58 -19.67
CA THR A 41 5.71 17.62 -18.57
C THR A 41 5.16 16.35 -19.20
N THR A 42 6.05 15.45 -19.55
CA THR A 42 5.68 14.10 -19.98
C THR A 42 5.15 13.43 -18.71
N GLN A 43 3.83 13.32 -18.58
CA GLN A 43 3.25 12.37 -17.63
C GLN A 43 3.77 10.99 -18.07
N GLN A 44 4.74 10.49 -17.35
CA GLN A 44 5.13 9.09 -17.45
C GLN A 44 3.92 8.28 -16.95
N ASN A 45 3.13 7.76 -17.89
CA ASN A 45 2.22 6.65 -17.62
C ASN A 45 3.11 5.46 -17.25
N SER A 46 3.47 5.33 -15.98
CA SER A 46 4.13 4.13 -15.53
C SER A 46 3.09 3.01 -15.50
N ASP A 47 3.39 1.89 -16.11
CA ASP A 47 2.53 0.70 -16.13
C ASP A 47 2.29 0.12 -14.72
N TYR A 48 3.04 0.59 -13.73
CA TYR A 48 3.02 0.15 -12.33
C TYR A 48 2.97 1.34 -11.39
N CYS A 49 2.57 1.08 -10.15
CA CYS A 49 2.61 2.07 -9.08
C CYS A 49 4.05 2.48 -8.76
N THR A 50 4.25 3.73 -8.37
CA THR A 50 5.50 4.17 -7.75
C THR A 50 5.57 3.63 -6.33
N THR A 51 6.67 2.94 -5.99
CA THR A 51 6.87 2.27 -4.69
C THR A 51 7.92 2.99 -3.85
N GLU A 52 7.76 4.27 -3.62
CA GLU A 52 8.62 5.04 -2.73
C GLU A 52 7.86 5.32 -1.43
N SER A 53 8.46 4.93 -0.30
CA SER A 53 7.86 5.17 1.01
C SER A 53 8.02 6.64 1.38
N THR A 54 6.91 7.33 1.58
CA THR A 54 6.86 8.74 1.95
C THR A 54 5.87 8.98 3.09
N SER A 55 6.08 10.07 3.83
CA SER A 55 5.07 10.53 4.81
C SER A 55 3.75 10.83 4.09
N LEU A 56 2.65 10.82 4.84
CA LEU A 56 1.38 11.29 4.30
C LEU A 56 1.51 12.75 3.84
N ASP A 57 1.02 13.05 2.65
CA ASP A 57 0.81 14.43 2.24
C ASP A 57 -0.40 15.04 3.00
N SER A 58 -0.49 16.36 3.04
CA SER A 58 -1.48 17.07 3.85
C SER A 58 -2.93 16.75 3.46
N GLU A 59 -3.21 16.49 2.20
CA GLU A 59 -4.56 16.14 1.74
C GLU A 59 -4.94 14.73 2.20
N THR A 60 -4.01 13.79 2.02
CA THR A 60 -4.19 12.41 2.50
C THR A 60 -4.30 12.36 4.02
N GLU A 61 -3.47 13.12 4.75
CA GLU A 61 -3.52 13.22 6.21
C GLU A 61 -4.90 13.70 6.69
N ASN A 62 -5.40 14.81 6.12
CA ASN A 62 -6.71 15.38 6.46
C ASN A 62 -7.88 14.43 6.18
N TYR A 63 -7.77 13.67 5.10
CA TYR A 63 -8.78 12.67 4.75
C TYR A 63 -8.69 11.42 5.63
N PHE A 64 -7.49 10.86 5.79
CA PHE A 64 -7.24 9.57 6.41
C PHE A 64 -7.52 9.57 7.92
N TYR A 65 -7.23 10.67 8.62
CA TYR A 65 -7.52 10.76 10.05
C TYR A 65 -9.01 10.90 10.34
N GLY A 66 -9.48 10.09 11.27
CA GLY A 66 -10.89 10.08 11.68
C GLY A 66 -11.27 8.83 12.45
N THR A 67 -12.55 8.75 12.77
CA THR A 67 -13.19 7.51 13.20
C THR A 67 -13.92 6.93 12.00
N TRP A 68 -13.64 5.68 11.71
CA TRP A 68 -14.12 4.98 10.54
C TRP A 68 -14.93 3.77 10.92
N LYS A 69 -15.98 3.50 10.17
CA LYS A 69 -16.83 2.33 10.32
C LYS A 69 -16.70 1.46 9.07
N VAL A 70 -16.56 0.17 9.24
CA VAL A 70 -16.66 -0.78 8.13
C VAL A 70 -18.10 -0.77 7.63
N GLU A 71 -18.33 -0.22 6.43
CA GLU A 71 -19.69 0.01 5.93
C GLU A 71 -20.19 -1.17 5.11
N LYS A 72 -19.37 -1.63 4.17
CA LYS A 72 -19.78 -2.72 3.27
C LYS A 72 -18.61 -3.58 2.83
N LEU A 73 -18.93 -4.83 2.51
CA LEU A 73 -18.05 -5.75 1.79
C LEU A 73 -18.06 -5.37 0.31
N LEU A 74 -16.88 -5.16 -0.27
CA LEU A 74 -16.73 -4.91 -1.71
C LEU A 74 -16.44 -6.16 -2.50
N GLY A 75 -15.74 -7.13 -1.91
CA GLY A 75 -15.35 -8.35 -2.59
C GLY A 75 -14.14 -9.00 -1.94
N PHE A 76 -13.45 -9.80 -2.74
CA PHE A 76 -12.27 -10.54 -2.31
C PHE A 76 -11.12 -10.26 -3.27
N ALA A 77 -9.91 -10.14 -2.73
CA ALA A 77 -8.71 -10.12 -3.55
C ALA A 77 -8.60 -11.45 -4.32
N ASN A 78 -8.02 -11.40 -5.51
CA ASN A 78 -7.76 -12.59 -6.35
C ASN A 78 -6.76 -13.53 -5.66
N SER A 79 -7.16 -14.09 -4.55
CA SER A 79 -6.46 -15.18 -3.89
C SER A 79 -7.21 -16.48 -4.20
N TYR A 80 -6.49 -17.57 -4.25
CA TYR A 80 -7.03 -18.92 -4.47
C TYR A 80 -7.97 -19.40 -3.33
N ASN A 81 -8.35 -18.51 -2.44
CA ASN A 81 -9.15 -18.82 -1.29
C ASN A 81 -10.63 -18.73 -1.66
N ASP A 82 -11.31 -19.81 -1.43
CA ASP A 82 -12.76 -19.86 -1.57
C ASP A 82 -13.40 -18.86 -0.59
N ALA A 83 -14.20 -17.94 -1.13
CA ALA A 83 -14.93 -16.96 -0.34
C ALA A 83 -15.81 -17.60 0.75
N SER A 84 -16.18 -18.85 0.60
CA SER A 84 -16.93 -19.64 1.59
C SER A 84 -16.12 -19.92 2.86
N GLU A 85 -14.77 -19.92 2.77
CA GLU A 85 -13.88 -20.10 3.91
C GLU A 85 -13.69 -18.81 4.73
N TYR A 86 -14.08 -17.66 4.18
CA TYR A 86 -14.02 -16.35 4.85
C TYR A 86 -15.40 -15.82 5.23
N PRO A 87 -16.14 -16.48 6.11
CA PRO A 87 -17.36 -15.89 6.68
C PRO A 87 -17.02 -14.62 7.52
N THR A 88 -15.73 -14.33 7.70
CA THR A 88 -15.18 -13.15 8.36
C THR A 88 -15.63 -11.86 7.72
N GLY A 89 -15.75 -11.80 6.40
CA GLY A 89 -16.08 -10.57 5.70
C GLY A 89 -17.34 -9.87 6.22
N GLN A 90 -18.40 -10.62 6.51
CA GLN A 90 -19.63 -10.03 7.02
C GLN A 90 -19.55 -9.64 8.49
N LYS A 91 -18.65 -10.25 9.28
CA LYS A 91 -18.53 -9.98 10.71
C LYS A 91 -17.72 -8.73 11.04
N PHE A 92 -17.04 -8.14 10.08
CA PHE A 92 -16.41 -6.82 10.22
C PHE A 92 -17.39 -5.67 9.99
N ILE A 93 -18.50 -5.91 9.28
CA ILE A 93 -19.46 -4.84 8.97
C ILE A 93 -20.03 -4.27 10.26
N GLY A 94 -19.93 -2.96 10.40
CA GLY A 94 -20.36 -2.23 11.58
C GLY A 94 -19.28 -2.02 12.65
N ASP A 95 -18.12 -2.67 12.51
CA ASP A 95 -16.98 -2.45 13.40
C ASP A 95 -16.28 -1.12 13.11
N GLU A 96 -15.56 -0.60 14.08
CA GLU A 96 -14.96 0.73 14.01
C GLU A 96 -13.44 0.70 14.16
N LEU A 97 -12.81 1.65 13.48
CA LEU A 97 -11.38 1.94 13.53
C LEU A 97 -11.17 3.40 13.89
N ILE A 98 -10.16 3.67 14.72
CA ILE A 98 -9.73 5.03 15.05
C ILE A 98 -8.35 5.24 14.44
N ILE A 99 -8.25 6.23 13.57
CA ILE A 99 -7.02 6.63 12.89
C ILE A 99 -6.77 8.11 13.22
N LYS A 100 -5.78 8.38 14.06
CA LYS A 100 -5.37 9.73 14.46
C LYS A 100 -3.86 9.85 14.36
N LYS A 101 -3.36 11.06 14.35
CA LYS A 101 -1.92 11.33 14.30
C LYS A 101 -1.15 10.63 15.41
N ASP A 102 -1.71 10.59 16.62
CA ASP A 102 -1.10 10.04 17.83
C ASP A 102 -1.65 8.67 18.25
N LEU A 103 -2.66 8.16 17.52
CA LEU A 103 -3.34 6.91 17.88
C LEU A 103 -3.84 6.17 16.64
N PHE A 104 -3.46 4.91 16.53
CA PHE A 104 -4.18 3.93 15.72
C PHE A 104 -4.85 2.91 16.63
N SER A 105 -6.13 2.62 16.41
CA SER A 105 -6.83 1.59 17.16
C SER A 105 -7.82 0.83 16.29
N SER A 106 -7.67 -0.49 16.28
CA SER A 106 -8.61 -1.45 15.70
C SER A 106 -9.36 -2.25 16.78
N LYS A 107 -9.34 -1.78 18.02
CA LYS A 107 -10.06 -2.43 19.14
C LYS A 107 -11.56 -2.52 18.94
N GLY A 108 -12.11 -1.69 18.03
CA GLY A 108 -13.52 -1.76 17.63
C GLY A 108 -13.88 -2.97 16.78
N ILE A 109 -12.90 -3.75 16.31
CA ILE A 109 -13.12 -5.03 15.63
C ILE A 109 -13.51 -6.08 16.69
N LYS A 110 -14.80 -6.39 16.76
CA LYS A 110 -15.37 -7.13 17.93
C LYS A 110 -15.16 -8.63 17.85
N ASN A 111 -15.29 -9.20 16.66
CA ASN A 111 -15.37 -10.66 16.49
C ASN A 111 -14.02 -11.36 16.37
N TYR A 112 -12.91 -10.61 16.26
CA TYR A 112 -11.60 -11.16 15.97
C TYR A 112 -10.52 -10.45 16.77
N SER A 113 -10.16 -11.03 17.91
CA SER A 113 -9.15 -10.47 18.80
C SER A 113 -7.76 -10.32 18.15
N GLN A 114 -7.43 -11.18 17.19
CA GLN A 114 -6.15 -11.12 16.47
C GLN A 114 -5.97 -9.83 15.64
N TYR A 115 -7.07 -9.17 15.27
CA TYR A 115 -7.01 -7.89 14.55
C TYR A 115 -7.10 -6.68 15.47
N GLN A 116 -7.30 -6.89 16.78
CA GLN A 116 -7.37 -5.81 17.74
C GLN A 116 -5.96 -5.37 18.12
N THR A 117 -5.64 -4.13 17.79
CA THR A 117 -4.38 -3.50 18.19
C THR A 117 -4.60 -2.04 18.57
N GLU A 118 -3.67 -1.51 19.33
CA GLU A 118 -3.58 -0.08 19.65
C GLU A 118 -2.12 0.34 19.59
N LEU A 119 -1.83 1.35 18.77
CA LEU A 119 -0.52 1.96 18.68
C LEU A 119 -0.60 3.43 19.10
N ARG A 120 0.29 3.84 19.97
CA ARG A 120 0.53 5.25 20.32
C ARG A 120 1.62 5.82 19.42
N ASN A 121 1.37 7.03 18.90
CA ASN A 121 2.24 7.71 17.95
C ASN A 121 2.65 6.80 16.77
N PRO A 122 1.68 6.21 16.04
CA PRO A 122 1.98 5.32 14.92
C PRO A 122 2.71 6.08 13.82
N LEU A 123 3.49 5.34 13.04
CA LEU A 123 4.05 5.85 11.80
C LEU A 123 3.09 5.48 10.66
N TYR A 124 2.69 6.47 9.88
CA TYR A 124 1.89 6.30 8.67
C TYR A 124 2.72 6.66 7.45
N GLU A 125 2.82 5.75 6.51
CA GLU A 125 3.60 5.94 5.29
C GLU A 125 2.79 5.56 4.06
N ILE A 126 2.87 6.39 3.01
CA ILE A 126 2.42 6.00 1.68
C ILE A 126 3.52 5.10 1.11
N THR A 127 3.22 3.83 0.92
CA THR A 127 4.18 2.84 0.43
C THR A 127 4.11 2.63 -1.07
N ALA A 128 3.00 3.02 -1.69
CA ALA A 128 2.84 3.05 -3.14
C ALA A 128 1.80 4.08 -3.56
N THR A 129 2.01 4.66 -4.74
CA THR A 129 1.03 5.52 -5.41
C THR A 129 0.79 5.02 -6.83
N CYS A 130 -0.46 4.72 -7.14
CA CYS A 130 -0.92 4.26 -8.43
C CYS A 130 -1.74 5.38 -9.09
N ASN A 131 -1.38 5.79 -10.29
CA ASN A 131 -1.99 6.92 -10.95
C ASN A 131 -3.17 6.54 -11.86
N ASN A 132 -3.54 5.28 -11.89
CA ASN A 132 -4.68 4.76 -12.64
C ASN A 132 -5.05 3.35 -12.17
N LYS A 133 -6.24 2.90 -12.54
CA LYS A 133 -6.78 1.58 -12.24
C LYS A 133 -5.87 0.44 -12.68
N ASP A 134 -5.33 0.53 -13.90
CA ASP A 134 -4.49 -0.51 -14.48
C ASP A 134 -3.19 -0.71 -13.71
N SER A 135 -2.49 0.39 -13.36
CA SER A 135 -1.27 0.34 -12.56
C SER A 135 -1.53 -0.26 -11.17
N PHE A 136 -2.67 0.10 -10.55
CA PHE A 136 -3.11 -0.49 -9.29
C PHE A 136 -3.32 -2.00 -9.42
N TYR A 137 -4.13 -2.44 -10.38
CA TYR A 137 -4.40 -3.86 -10.57
C TYR A 137 -3.12 -4.66 -10.89
N ARG A 138 -2.22 -4.10 -11.73
CA ARG A 138 -0.95 -4.77 -12.06
C ARG A 138 -0.05 -4.94 -10.84
N SER A 139 -0.03 -3.95 -9.94
CA SER A 139 0.83 -3.97 -8.75
C SER A 139 0.27 -4.84 -7.62
N PHE A 140 -1.03 -4.77 -7.36
CA PHE A 140 -1.64 -5.41 -6.18
C PHE A 140 -2.47 -6.66 -6.49
N LYS A 141 -2.89 -6.87 -7.76
CA LYS A 141 -3.81 -7.95 -8.16
C LYS A 141 -5.14 -7.93 -7.40
N ILE A 142 -5.60 -6.73 -7.08
CA ILE A 142 -6.83 -6.45 -6.38
C ILE A 142 -7.75 -5.67 -7.31
N ASP A 143 -9.02 -6.07 -7.40
CA ASP A 143 -10.05 -5.32 -8.09
C ASP A 143 -10.94 -4.62 -7.05
N ILE A 144 -10.88 -3.28 -7.04
CA ILE A 144 -11.76 -2.45 -6.22
C ILE A 144 -12.95 -2.06 -7.11
N PRO A 145 -14.19 -2.43 -6.73
CA PRO A 145 -15.37 -2.02 -7.48
C PRO A 145 -15.48 -0.50 -7.60
N ASP A 146 -16.01 -0.06 -8.74
CA ASP A 146 -16.26 1.37 -9.05
C ASP A 146 -14.98 2.23 -9.07
N LEU A 147 -13.82 1.63 -9.30
CA LEU A 147 -12.58 2.35 -9.55
C LEU A 147 -12.57 2.83 -11.01
N ASN A 148 -12.40 4.12 -11.23
CA ASN A 148 -12.30 4.72 -12.56
C ASN A 148 -10.88 4.63 -13.12
N GLU A 149 -10.75 4.76 -14.45
CA GLU A 149 -9.46 4.63 -15.15
C GLU A 149 -8.38 5.60 -14.64
N ASN A 150 -8.77 6.80 -14.20
CA ASN A 150 -7.84 7.85 -13.78
C ASN A 150 -7.80 8.04 -12.25
N ASP A 151 -8.38 7.12 -11.49
CA ASP A 151 -8.34 7.22 -10.03
C ASP A 151 -6.92 7.01 -9.50
N VAL A 152 -6.53 7.88 -8.59
CA VAL A 152 -5.26 7.78 -7.87
C VAL A 152 -5.49 6.95 -6.60
N VAL A 153 -4.72 5.87 -6.46
CA VAL A 153 -4.78 5.00 -5.29
C VAL A 153 -3.46 5.05 -4.53
N LYS A 154 -3.52 5.41 -3.26
CA LYS A 154 -2.37 5.42 -2.34
C LYS A 154 -2.48 4.26 -1.38
N ALA A 155 -1.47 3.40 -1.35
CA ALA A 155 -1.35 2.34 -0.35
C ALA A 155 -0.71 2.93 0.92
N ILE A 156 -1.36 2.74 2.06
CA ILE A 156 -0.87 3.26 3.34
C ILE A 156 -0.54 2.11 4.27
N ASP A 157 0.69 2.12 4.80
CA ASP A 157 1.12 1.27 5.90
C ASP A 157 0.99 1.99 7.23
N VAL A 158 0.69 1.21 8.27
CA VAL A 158 0.64 1.65 9.66
C VAL A 158 1.61 0.82 10.47
N SER A 159 2.62 1.44 11.02
CA SER A 159 3.68 0.72 11.72
C SER A 159 3.99 1.32 13.09
N ASN A 160 4.63 0.49 13.92
CA ASN A 160 5.17 0.92 15.20
C ASN A 160 6.50 1.67 14.97
N PRO A 161 6.62 2.95 15.35
CA PRO A 161 7.80 3.75 15.07
C PRO A 161 9.08 3.21 15.73
N SER A 162 8.96 2.50 16.85
CA SER A 162 10.11 1.96 17.59
C SER A 162 10.65 0.67 16.98
N THR A 163 9.76 -0.21 16.51
CA THR A 163 10.13 -1.52 15.95
C THR A 163 10.17 -1.54 14.45
N LYS A 164 9.59 -0.54 13.77
CA LYS A 164 9.37 -0.50 12.32
C LYS A 164 8.55 -1.69 11.80
N MET A 165 7.83 -2.34 12.68
CA MET A 165 6.94 -3.43 12.31
C MET A 165 5.56 -2.86 12.01
N SER A 166 5.00 -3.25 10.88
CA SER A 166 3.60 -2.97 10.54
C SER A 166 2.68 -3.56 11.60
N ILE A 167 1.46 -3.03 11.69
CA ILE A 167 0.45 -3.58 12.60
C ILE A 167 0.32 -5.08 12.37
N PRO A 168 0.22 -5.85 13.46
CA PRO A 168 0.11 -7.29 13.31
C PRO A 168 -1.15 -7.65 12.54
N VAL A 169 -0.96 -8.52 11.57
CA VAL A 169 -1.99 -9.16 10.75
C VAL A 169 -2.76 -8.23 9.82
N SER A 170 -2.29 -8.20 8.57
CA SER A 170 -3.13 -8.08 7.37
C SER A 170 -4.23 -7.01 7.34
N LEU A 171 -4.05 -5.88 8.02
CA LEU A 171 -4.85 -4.69 7.79
C LEU A 171 -4.06 -3.75 6.87
N GLY A 172 -4.42 -3.74 5.61
CA GLY A 172 -3.90 -2.80 4.62
C GLY A 172 -4.92 -1.71 4.32
N PHE A 173 -4.45 -0.51 4.01
CA PHE A 173 -5.33 0.60 3.67
C PHE A 173 -5.01 1.12 2.27
N PHE A 174 -6.07 1.40 1.50
CA PHE A 174 -5.96 2.17 0.26
C PHE A 174 -6.84 3.40 0.35
N VAL A 175 -6.26 4.54 0.01
CA VAL A 175 -6.99 5.81 -0.14
C VAL A 175 -7.14 6.08 -1.64
N VAL A 176 -8.39 6.21 -2.09
CA VAL A 176 -8.73 6.53 -3.48
C VAL A 176 -9.14 7.99 -3.55
N ASN A 177 -8.41 8.81 -4.29
CA ASN A 177 -8.66 10.24 -4.55
C ASN A 177 -8.89 11.10 -3.28
N ASN A 178 -8.47 10.66 -2.10
CA ASN A 178 -8.84 11.25 -0.81
C ASN A 178 -10.37 11.35 -0.58
N GLU A 179 -11.14 10.43 -1.17
CA GLU A 179 -12.60 10.37 -1.10
C GLU A 179 -13.12 9.03 -0.59
N ARG A 180 -12.39 7.93 -0.85
CA ARG A 180 -12.75 6.58 -0.41
C ARG A 180 -11.62 5.97 0.38
N LEU A 181 -11.94 5.34 1.52
CA LEU A 181 -11.01 4.53 2.29
C LEU A 181 -11.39 3.06 2.18
N ILE A 182 -10.45 2.28 1.69
CA ILE A 182 -10.59 0.84 1.51
C ILE A 182 -9.72 0.14 2.53
N LEU A 183 -10.30 -0.80 3.25
CA LEU A 183 -9.60 -1.71 4.14
C LEU A 183 -9.46 -3.07 3.47
N ILE A 184 -8.26 -3.61 3.51
CA ILE A 184 -8.02 -5.01 3.17
C ILE A 184 -7.63 -5.75 4.44
N SER A 185 -8.36 -6.81 4.72
CA SER A 185 -8.05 -7.74 5.79
C SER A 185 -7.94 -9.13 5.20
N GLU A 186 -6.73 -9.69 5.22
CA GLU A 186 -6.41 -10.92 4.50
C GLU A 186 -6.76 -10.79 3.01
N ALA A 187 -7.73 -11.57 2.53
CA ALA A 187 -8.20 -11.50 1.15
C ALA A 187 -9.52 -10.71 0.99
N THR A 188 -10.04 -10.11 2.04
CA THR A 188 -11.35 -9.46 2.05
C THR A 188 -11.20 -7.95 1.92
N ILE A 189 -12.01 -7.35 1.05
CA ILE A 189 -11.97 -5.92 0.70
C ILE A 189 -13.23 -5.25 1.25
N PHE A 190 -13.05 -4.21 2.04
CA PHE A 190 -14.13 -3.43 2.65
C PHE A 190 -14.04 -1.97 2.27
N GLU A 191 -15.17 -1.30 2.15
CA GLU A 191 -15.25 0.15 2.15
C GLU A 191 -15.57 0.67 3.55
N LEU A 192 -14.85 1.71 3.93
CA LEU A 192 -15.02 2.37 5.22
C LEU A 192 -15.77 3.68 5.04
N LYS A 193 -16.65 3.99 5.99
CA LYS A 193 -17.36 5.27 6.09
C LYS A 193 -16.81 6.08 7.23
N LYS A 194 -16.50 7.33 6.96
CA LYS A 194 -16.05 8.27 7.97
C LYS A 194 -17.22 8.67 8.89
N LEU A 195 -17.06 8.49 10.19
CA LEU A 195 -18.07 8.85 11.19
C LEU A 195 -17.85 10.25 11.76
N SER A 196 -16.59 10.62 11.97
CA SER A 196 -16.22 11.94 12.49
C SER A 196 -14.83 12.34 12.02
N ASN A 197 -14.64 13.63 11.76
CA ASN A 197 -13.32 14.22 11.62
C ASN A 197 -12.80 14.50 13.03
N THR A 198 -11.75 13.79 13.45
CA THR A 198 -11.01 14.19 14.64
C THR A 198 -10.04 15.29 14.27
N MET A 199 -10.57 16.50 14.11
CA MET A 199 -9.71 17.68 14.20
C MET A 199 -9.46 17.93 15.68
N ASN A 200 -8.24 17.74 16.11
CA ASN A 200 -7.64 18.33 17.29
C ASN A 200 -6.30 18.92 16.89
#